data_4da0637ae5a09a20794ce6db18073c56
#
_entry.id   4da0637ae5a09a20794ce6db18073c56
#
_cell.length_a   1.000
_cell.length_b   1.000
_cell.length_c   1.000
_cell.angle_alpha   90.00
_cell.angle_beta   90.00
_cell.angle_gamma   90.00
#
_symmetry.space_group_name_H-M   'P 1'
#
loop_
_entity.id
_entity.type
_entity.pdbx_description
1 polymer ?
#
loop_
_entity_poly.entity_id
_entity_poly.type
_entity_poly.pdbx_seq_one_letter_code
_entity_poly.pdbx_strand_id
1 'polypeptide(L)'
;MPVGAVLPLAMRLRWPLIDVALWCGATLAAVLLRFDFELGHLRMGVINFLAVAIVCHLALGFSVGPYAIGHANGSIEEAVDLTRVVAISCVSAFLINLVTTPLWVPRSVPLITGISALLAMFGARFIVRLRSTQTAVAKDNRRVLIFGAGQGGRQLIRSLVRDQNSNLVPIGILDDDSRKRRWKIDGVKVLGTRNDLSRVAQQTNAEILAIAIPSADSALLRELRDLADDNRLDLRVLPRTRDLLGRPGANDLRSLDLADLLGRGEVELDATAISGTIAGKTVLVTGAGGSIGSELCRQISRFGPKRLIMLDRDESALHATQISLTGRALLDGEDTVLADIRDLDRVQEVMNWVHPEVVFHAAALKHLPLLERYPEEAWKTNVLGSLNVLDAARITGVNHFVNISTDKAANPTSILGHSKRLTERLTAHMAANSSGSYVSVRFGNVLGSRGSVVTAFTQQIQRGGPVTVTHPDVERYFMLIPEACQLVLESAAIGTDGHVMVLNMGQPAKIVDVARTLIELSGHRDIDIVYTGLRPGEKLSEQLFQDGDDIKQSAHPLVTHVSVPPIEPELIRSMQFDSPDQAAPVDARPG
;
A
#
# COMPACT_ATOMS: atom_id res chain seq x y z
N MET A 1 10.85 -26.38 0.42
CA MET A 1 10.10 -27.60 0.10
C MET A 1 9.88 -28.38 1.40
N PRO A 2 8.68 -28.50 1.93
CA PRO A 2 8.39 -29.52 2.94
C PRO A 2 7.85 -30.76 2.24
N VAL A 3 8.48 -31.87 2.57
CA VAL A 3 8.23 -33.24 2.20
C VAL A 3 6.76 -33.61 2.41
N GLY A 4 6.16 -34.29 1.41
CA GLY A 4 4.76 -34.67 1.37
C GLY A 4 4.29 -35.45 2.59
N ALA A 5 3.34 -34.87 3.29
CA ALA A 5 2.53 -35.58 4.26
C ALA A 5 1.74 -36.68 3.51
N VAL A 6 2.05 -37.93 3.76
CA VAL A 6 1.31 -39.09 3.23
C VAL A 6 -0.08 -39.05 3.86
N LEU A 7 -1.09 -38.64 3.10
CA LEU A 7 -2.50 -38.73 3.50
C LEU A 7 -2.84 -40.15 3.93
N PRO A 8 -3.60 -40.34 5.03
CA PRO A 8 -3.98 -41.67 5.53
C PRO A 8 -4.72 -42.45 4.43
N LEU A 9 -4.42 -43.74 4.32
CA LEU A 9 -4.92 -44.67 3.28
C LEU A 9 -6.46 -44.58 3.10
N ALA A 10 -7.18 -44.38 4.19
CA ALA A 10 -8.64 -44.20 4.18
C ALA A 10 -9.12 -42.95 3.39
N MET A 11 -8.34 -41.88 3.35
CA MET A 11 -8.68 -40.69 2.54
C MET A 11 -8.41 -40.91 1.05
N ARG A 12 -7.39 -41.71 0.69
CA ARG A 12 -7.07 -41.99 -0.72
C ARG A 12 -8.09 -42.95 -1.37
N LEU A 13 -8.74 -43.80 -0.60
CA LEU A 13 -9.72 -44.77 -1.10
C LEU A 13 -11.17 -44.30 -1.10
N ARG A 14 -11.44 -43.12 -0.55
CA ARG A 14 -12.82 -42.60 -0.42
C ARG A 14 -13.54 -42.44 -1.78
N TRP A 15 -12.94 -41.77 -2.73
CA TRP A 15 -13.53 -41.56 -4.05
C TRP A 15 -13.63 -42.84 -4.88
N PRO A 16 -12.59 -43.69 -4.98
CA PRO A 16 -12.72 -44.99 -5.64
C PRO A 16 -13.89 -45.85 -5.13
N LEU A 17 -14.12 -45.90 -3.81
CA LEU A 17 -15.24 -46.65 -3.22
C LEU A 17 -16.61 -46.04 -3.57
N ILE A 18 -16.73 -44.73 -3.53
CA ILE A 18 -17.96 -44.03 -3.94
C ILE A 18 -18.25 -44.27 -5.41
N ASP A 19 -17.24 -44.14 -6.28
CA ASP A 19 -17.42 -44.33 -7.72
C ASP A 19 -17.78 -45.79 -8.08
N VAL A 20 -17.24 -46.76 -7.39
CA VAL A 20 -17.68 -48.18 -7.50
C VAL A 20 -19.15 -48.35 -7.12
N ALA A 21 -19.59 -47.76 -6.00
CA ALA A 21 -21.00 -47.81 -5.61
C ALA A 21 -21.91 -47.11 -6.63
N LEU A 22 -21.46 -46.03 -7.22
CA LEU A 22 -22.20 -45.33 -8.27
C LEU A 22 -22.27 -46.12 -9.59
N TRP A 23 -21.19 -46.86 -9.95
CA TRP A 23 -21.25 -47.82 -11.07
C TRP A 23 -22.29 -48.92 -10.83
N CYS A 24 -22.35 -49.49 -9.64
CA CYS A 24 -23.34 -50.51 -9.25
C CYS A 24 -24.77 -49.94 -9.39
N GLY A 25 -25.01 -48.75 -8.82
CA GLY A 25 -26.32 -48.12 -8.89
C GLY A 25 -26.74 -47.74 -10.32
N ALA A 26 -25.81 -47.20 -11.11
CA ALA A 26 -26.07 -46.83 -12.51
C ALA A 26 -26.35 -48.07 -13.38
N THR A 27 -25.62 -49.17 -13.19
CA THR A 27 -25.86 -50.40 -13.92
C THR A 27 -27.21 -51.03 -13.56
N LEU A 28 -27.56 -51.07 -12.28
CA LEU A 28 -28.88 -51.53 -11.83
C LEU A 28 -30.00 -50.66 -12.44
N ALA A 29 -29.86 -49.36 -12.36
CA ALA A 29 -30.85 -48.45 -12.97
C ALA A 29 -30.99 -48.63 -14.50
N ALA A 30 -29.85 -48.80 -15.20
CA ALA A 30 -29.85 -49.02 -16.65
C ALA A 30 -30.56 -50.34 -17.05
N VAL A 31 -30.36 -51.42 -16.28
CA VAL A 31 -31.03 -52.69 -16.52
C VAL A 31 -32.50 -52.58 -16.22
N LEU A 32 -32.89 -52.00 -15.11
CA LEU A 32 -34.32 -51.80 -14.73
C LEU A 32 -35.06 -50.92 -15.77
N LEU A 33 -34.44 -49.84 -16.17
CA LEU A 33 -35.03 -48.96 -17.22
C LEU A 33 -35.14 -49.68 -18.57
N ARG A 34 -34.27 -50.60 -18.89
CA ARG A 34 -34.26 -51.32 -20.16
C ARG A 34 -35.31 -52.43 -20.20
N PHE A 35 -35.64 -53.00 -19.05
CA PHE A 35 -36.57 -54.12 -18.92
C PHE A 35 -37.83 -53.75 -18.11
N ASP A 36 -38.29 -52.50 -18.19
CA ASP A 36 -39.52 -52.01 -17.58
C ASP A 36 -39.70 -52.41 -16.10
N PHE A 37 -38.56 -52.36 -15.33
CA PHE A 37 -38.48 -52.65 -13.90
C PHE A 37 -38.63 -54.16 -13.55
N GLU A 38 -38.55 -55.09 -14.54
CA GLU A 38 -38.56 -56.51 -14.27
C GLU A 38 -37.22 -57.00 -13.70
N LEU A 39 -37.22 -57.51 -12.45
CA LEU A 39 -36.01 -58.00 -11.73
C LEU A 39 -35.46 -59.32 -12.28
N GLY A 40 -36.28 -60.10 -13.04
CA GLY A 40 -35.89 -61.41 -13.59
C GLY A 40 -34.71 -61.38 -14.59
N HIS A 41 -34.35 -60.19 -15.06
CA HIS A 41 -33.26 -59.94 -16.01
C HIS A 41 -31.88 -59.68 -15.35
N LEU A 42 -31.80 -59.66 -14.01
CA LEU A 42 -30.55 -59.57 -13.25
C LEU A 42 -29.81 -60.95 -13.29
N ARG A 43 -29.14 -61.22 -14.39
CA ARG A 43 -28.41 -62.49 -14.63
C ARG A 43 -26.91 -62.28 -14.41
N MET A 44 -26.15 -63.40 -14.35
CA MET A 44 -24.69 -63.40 -14.18
C MET A 44 -23.97 -62.52 -15.22
N GLY A 45 -24.50 -62.37 -16.43
CA GLY A 45 -23.98 -61.46 -17.45
C GLY A 45 -23.91 -59.98 -17.04
N VAL A 46 -24.89 -59.51 -16.23
CA VAL A 46 -24.87 -58.11 -15.69
C VAL A 46 -23.71 -57.94 -14.72
N ILE A 47 -23.45 -58.96 -13.88
CA ILE A 47 -22.32 -58.95 -12.94
C ILE A 47 -20.99 -58.93 -13.67
N ASN A 48 -20.83 -59.71 -14.74
CA ASN A 48 -19.62 -59.75 -15.55
C ASN A 48 -19.36 -58.41 -16.24
N PHE A 49 -20.40 -57.82 -16.82
CA PHE A 49 -20.31 -56.48 -17.42
C PHE A 49 -19.89 -55.41 -16.38
N LEU A 50 -20.54 -55.41 -15.22
CA LEU A 50 -20.22 -54.47 -14.12
C LEU A 50 -18.79 -54.64 -13.64
N ALA A 51 -18.33 -55.90 -13.45
CA ALA A 51 -16.96 -56.18 -13.00
C ALA A 51 -15.92 -55.63 -13.98
N VAL A 52 -16.13 -55.82 -15.28
CA VAL A 52 -15.24 -55.25 -16.32
C VAL A 52 -15.24 -53.72 -16.29
N ALA A 53 -16.42 -53.09 -16.19
CA ALA A 53 -16.52 -51.62 -16.14
C ALA A 53 -15.78 -51.05 -14.92
N ILE A 54 -15.96 -51.65 -13.72
CA ILE A 54 -15.29 -51.23 -12.49
C ILE A 54 -13.76 -51.44 -12.58
N VAL A 55 -13.30 -52.60 -13.07
CA VAL A 55 -11.85 -52.89 -13.19
C VAL A 55 -11.20 -51.86 -14.15
N CYS A 56 -11.81 -51.60 -15.31
CA CYS A 56 -11.33 -50.61 -16.24
C CYS A 56 -11.33 -49.19 -15.60
N HIS A 57 -12.39 -48.82 -14.92
CA HIS A 57 -12.50 -47.53 -14.26
C HIS A 57 -11.44 -47.29 -13.18
N LEU A 58 -11.23 -48.30 -12.30
CA LEU A 58 -10.20 -48.21 -11.26
C LEU A 58 -8.79 -48.22 -11.86
N ALA A 59 -8.50 -49.12 -12.81
CA ALA A 59 -7.19 -49.17 -13.47
C ALA A 59 -6.83 -47.85 -14.14
N LEU A 60 -7.73 -47.27 -14.92
CA LEU A 60 -7.53 -45.94 -15.56
C LEU A 60 -7.50 -44.81 -14.54
N GLY A 61 -8.37 -44.86 -13.53
CA GLY A 61 -8.45 -43.82 -12.51
C GLY A 61 -7.16 -43.72 -11.68
N PHE A 62 -6.50 -44.83 -11.37
CA PHE A 62 -5.23 -44.86 -10.65
C PHE A 62 -4.00 -44.65 -11.54
N SER A 63 -4.07 -44.90 -12.86
CA SER A 63 -2.94 -44.73 -13.75
C SER A 63 -2.82 -43.33 -14.34
N VAL A 64 -3.90 -42.76 -14.87
CA VAL A 64 -3.92 -41.47 -15.59
C VAL A 64 -5.11 -40.59 -15.25
N GLY A 65 -5.94 -40.98 -14.29
CA GLY A 65 -7.20 -40.33 -13.94
C GLY A 65 -7.20 -39.62 -12.60
N PRO A 66 -8.40 -39.27 -12.08
CA PRO A 66 -8.59 -38.40 -10.91
C PRO A 66 -8.05 -38.97 -9.59
N TYR A 67 -7.64 -40.24 -9.55
CA TYR A 67 -7.04 -40.85 -8.34
C TYR A 67 -5.52 -40.80 -8.34
N ALA A 68 -4.89 -40.61 -9.52
CA ALA A 68 -3.45 -40.45 -9.68
C ALA A 68 -3.01 -39.00 -9.49
N ILE A 69 -3.83 -38.06 -9.91
CA ILE A 69 -3.54 -36.64 -9.90
C ILE A 69 -4.45 -35.98 -8.83
N GLY A 70 -3.86 -35.24 -7.90
CA GLY A 70 -4.62 -34.54 -6.84
C GLY A 70 -5.32 -33.29 -7.39
N HIS A 71 -6.61 -33.38 -7.65
CA HIS A 71 -7.45 -32.23 -8.03
C HIS A 71 -8.27 -31.73 -6.85
N ALA A 72 -8.67 -30.45 -6.91
CA ALA A 72 -9.68 -29.94 -6.00
C ALA A 72 -11.05 -30.56 -6.35
N ASN A 73 -11.78 -31.06 -5.35
CA ASN A 73 -13.08 -31.71 -5.56
C ASN A 73 -14.04 -30.82 -6.35
N GLY A 74 -14.57 -31.34 -7.46
CA GLY A 74 -15.50 -30.63 -8.35
C GLY A 74 -14.82 -29.52 -9.16
N SER A 75 -13.51 -29.59 -9.44
CA SER A 75 -12.82 -28.72 -10.39
C SER A 75 -13.13 -29.13 -11.84
N ILE A 76 -12.88 -28.23 -12.79
CA ILE A 76 -13.05 -28.51 -14.22
C ILE A 76 -12.05 -29.59 -14.65
N GLU A 77 -10.83 -29.54 -14.13
CA GLU A 77 -9.77 -30.52 -14.40
C GLU A 77 -10.20 -31.93 -13.95
N GLU A 78 -10.71 -32.06 -12.72
CA GLU A 78 -11.24 -33.33 -12.20
C GLU A 78 -12.41 -33.83 -13.07
N ALA A 79 -13.31 -32.93 -13.50
CA ALA A 79 -14.46 -33.29 -14.33
C ALA A 79 -14.01 -33.81 -15.73
N VAL A 80 -13.00 -33.21 -16.32
CA VAL A 80 -12.45 -33.65 -17.61
C VAL A 80 -11.83 -35.04 -17.49
N ASP A 81 -10.99 -35.26 -16.47
CA ASP A 81 -10.31 -36.54 -16.28
C ASP A 81 -11.30 -37.66 -15.92
N LEU A 82 -12.30 -37.36 -15.08
CA LEU A 82 -13.37 -38.29 -14.79
C LEU A 82 -14.19 -38.67 -16.01
N THR A 83 -14.50 -37.69 -16.87
CA THR A 83 -15.22 -37.94 -18.14
C THR A 83 -14.43 -38.86 -19.05
N ARG A 84 -13.12 -38.63 -19.19
CA ARG A 84 -12.22 -39.50 -20.00
C ARG A 84 -12.20 -40.93 -19.47
N VAL A 85 -12.01 -41.10 -18.15
CA VAL A 85 -11.95 -42.40 -17.52
C VAL A 85 -13.26 -43.17 -17.67
N VAL A 86 -14.41 -42.54 -17.39
CA VAL A 86 -15.74 -43.17 -17.54
C VAL A 86 -16.02 -43.50 -19.01
N ALA A 87 -15.71 -42.61 -19.94
CA ALA A 87 -15.93 -42.83 -21.37
C ALA A 87 -15.10 -44.04 -21.88
N ILE A 88 -13.81 -44.08 -21.57
CA ILE A 88 -12.94 -45.20 -21.99
C ILE A 88 -13.40 -46.49 -21.31
N SER A 89 -13.75 -46.50 -20.03
CA SER A 89 -14.25 -47.69 -19.32
C SER A 89 -15.54 -48.19 -19.92
N CYS A 90 -16.47 -47.29 -20.24
CA CYS A 90 -17.74 -47.64 -20.88
C CYS A 90 -17.55 -48.22 -22.29
N VAL A 91 -16.69 -47.63 -23.09
CA VAL A 91 -16.37 -48.13 -24.45
C VAL A 91 -15.69 -49.50 -24.36
N SER A 92 -14.72 -49.67 -23.46
CA SER A 92 -14.05 -50.96 -23.26
C SER A 92 -15.02 -52.05 -22.82
N ALA A 93 -15.89 -51.78 -21.85
CA ALA A 93 -16.91 -52.76 -21.42
C ALA A 93 -17.94 -53.03 -22.52
N PHE A 94 -18.30 -52.04 -23.33
CA PHE A 94 -19.16 -52.22 -24.50
C PHE A 94 -18.54 -53.12 -25.56
N LEU A 95 -17.29 -52.92 -25.91
CA LEU A 95 -16.56 -53.72 -26.92
C LEU A 95 -16.41 -55.17 -26.43
N ILE A 96 -16.08 -55.37 -25.16
CA ILE A 96 -15.99 -56.73 -24.59
C ILE A 96 -17.37 -57.40 -24.63
N ASN A 97 -18.43 -56.68 -24.29
CA ASN A 97 -19.80 -57.23 -24.38
C ASN A 97 -20.22 -57.63 -25.81
N LEU A 98 -19.72 -56.91 -26.84
CA LEU A 98 -20.02 -57.27 -28.24
C LEU A 98 -19.38 -58.58 -28.72
N VAL A 99 -18.25 -58.97 -28.14
CA VAL A 99 -17.54 -60.21 -28.50
C VAL A 99 -18.09 -61.42 -27.76
N THR A 100 -18.85 -61.22 -26.68
CA THR A 100 -19.44 -62.33 -25.91
C THR A 100 -20.68 -62.92 -26.59
N THR A 101 -20.78 -64.24 -26.63
CA THR A 101 -21.94 -64.97 -27.16
C THR A 101 -22.44 -66.01 -26.14
N PRO A 102 -23.65 -65.80 -25.56
CA PRO A 102 -24.58 -64.71 -25.77
C PRO A 102 -24.11 -63.40 -25.15
N LEU A 103 -24.64 -62.26 -25.61
CA LEU A 103 -24.33 -60.93 -25.01
C LEU A 103 -24.66 -60.91 -23.52
N TRP A 104 -23.75 -60.41 -22.68
CA TRP A 104 -23.94 -60.27 -21.24
C TRP A 104 -25.10 -59.32 -20.91
N VAL A 105 -25.18 -58.19 -21.62
CA VAL A 105 -26.25 -57.20 -21.48
C VAL A 105 -26.67 -56.64 -22.89
N PRO A 106 -27.90 -56.16 -23.01
CA PRO A 106 -28.33 -55.50 -24.26
C PRO A 106 -27.44 -54.32 -24.63
N ARG A 107 -27.24 -54.03 -25.92
CA ARG A 107 -26.32 -53.02 -26.44
C ARG A 107 -26.59 -51.59 -25.92
N SER A 108 -27.82 -51.30 -25.48
CA SER A 108 -28.18 -49.98 -24.90
C SER A 108 -27.75 -49.83 -23.43
N VAL A 109 -27.62 -50.90 -22.66
CA VAL A 109 -27.28 -50.87 -21.23
C VAL A 109 -25.92 -50.23 -20.95
N PRO A 110 -24.82 -50.54 -21.66
CA PRO A 110 -23.53 -49.89 -21.42
C PRO A 110 -23.60 -48.38 -21.59
N LEU A 111 -24.32 -47.85 -22.59
CA LEU A 111 -24.43 -46.41 -22.85
C LEU A 111 -25.22 -45.71 -21.75
N ILE A 112 -26.37 -46.27 -21.35
CA ILE A 112 -27.21 -45.74 -20.26
C ILE A 112 -26.44 -45.75 -18.95
N THR A 113 -25.73 -46.87 -18.65
CA THR A 113 -24.88 -47.00 -17.44
C THR A 113 -23.79 -45.93 -17.40
N GLY A 114 -23.04 -45.74 -18.49
CA GLY A 114 -21.94 -44.75 -18.55
C GLY A 114 -22.40 -43.34 -18.30
N ILE A 115 -23.50 -42.90 -18.97
CA ILE A 115 -24.07 -41.58 -18.78
C ILE A 115 -24.60 -41.39 -17.35
N SER A 116 -25.33 -42.36 -16.83
CA SER A 116 -25.90 -42.30 -15.47
C SER A 116 -24.81 -42.29 -14.40
N ALA A 117 -23.78 -43.13 -14.55
CA ALA A 117 -22.64 -43.17 -13.64
C ALA A 117 -21.89 -41.81 -13.62
N LEU A 118 -21.62 -41.23 -14.80
CA LEU A 118 -20.94 -39.96 -14.91
C LEU A 118 -21.72 -38.80 -14.25
N LEU A 119 -23.03 -38.73 -14.49
CA LEU A 119 -23.91 -37.75 -13.85
C LEU A 119 -23.96 -37.90 -12.33
N ALA A 120 -24.04 -39.15 -11.84
CA ALA A 120 -24.06 -39.42 -10.42
C ALA A 120 -22.71 -39.07 -9.75
N MET A 121 -21.58 -39.36 -10.39
CA MET A 121 -20.23 -39.02 -9.92
C MET A 121 -20.02 -37.50 -9.88
N PHE A 122 -20.48 -36.75 -10.87
CA PHE A 122 -20.47 -35.30 -10.84
C PHE A 122 -21.36 -34.74 -9.72
N GLY A 123 -22.56 -35.29 -9.58
CA GLY A 123 -23.47 -34.90 -8.49
C GLY A 123 -22.84 -35.09 -7.10
N ALA A 124 -22.23 -36.24 -6.87
CA ALA A 124 -21.55 -36.52 -5.59
C ALA A 124 -20.43 -35.54 -5.28
N ARG A 125 -19.55 -35.25 -6.25
CA ARG A 125 -18.45 -34.28 -6.11
C ARG A 125 -18.98 -32.86 -5.89
N PHE A 126 -20.00 -32.47 -6.61
CA PHE A 126 -20.64 -31.17 -6.45
C PHE A 126 -21.29 -30.99 -5.07
N ILE A 127 -21.96 -32.02 -4.54
CA ILE A 127 -22.54 -32.01 -3.18
C ILE A 127 -21.44 -31.86 -2.13
N VAL A 128 -20.33 -32.57 -2.27
CA VAL A 128 -19.19 -32.44 -1.34
C VAL A 128 -18.59 -31.05 -1.41
N ARG A 129 -18.46 -30.47 -2.60
CA ARG A 129 -18.00 -29.10 -2.79
C ARG A 129 -18.93 -28.08 -2.13
N LEU A 130 -20.24 -28.21 -2.29
CA LEU A 130 -21.23 -27.35 -1.64
C LEU A 130 -21.14 -27.42 -0.11
N ARG A 131 -20.98 -28.62 0.44
CA ARG A 131 -20.84 -28.81 1.88
C ARG A 131 -19.53 -28.27 2.43
N SER A 132 -18.42 -28.42 1.73
CA SER A 132 -17.12 -27.87 2.15
C SER A 132 -17.11 -26.34 2.17
N THR A 133 -17.86 -25.69 1.30
CA THR A 133 -18.05 -24.23 1.31
C THR A 133 -18.92 -23.73 2.47
N GLN A 134 -19.80 -24.58 3.02
CA GLN A 134 -20.67 -24.22 4.15
C GLN A 134 -20.03 -24.51 5.53
N THR A 135 -19.05 -25.41 5.62
CA THR A 135 -18.42 -25.83 6.90
C THR A 135 -17.26 -24.95 7.33
N ALA A 136 -16.84 -23.96 6.52
CA ALA A 136 -15.82 -22.98 6.89
C ALA A 136 -16.30 -21.93 7.93
N VAL A 137 -17.51 -22.06 8.48
CA VAL A 137 -18.00 -21.25 9.60
C VAL A 137 -17.65 -21.96 10.91
N ALA A 138 -16.38 -22.12 11.23
CA ALA A 138 -15.91 -22.65 12.51
C ALA A 138 -15.49 -21.53 13.46
N LYS A 139 -16.14 -21.49 14.51
CA LYS A 139 -16.02 -21.19 15.94
C LYS A 139 -15.28 -19.95 16.45
N ASP A 140 -14.54 -19.16 15.64
CA ASP A 140 -13.90 -17.91 16.11
C ASP A 140 -13.69 -16.89 14.97
N ASN A 141 -14.47 -17.02 13.89
CA ASN A 141 -14.30 -16.18 12.72
C ASN A 141 -15.09 -14.86 12.85
N ARG A 142 -14.40 -13.73 12.80
CA ARG A 142 -15.01 -12.40 12.83
C ARG A 142 -15.82 -12.14 11.54
N ARG A 143 -17.03 -11.64 11.70
CA ARG A 143 -17.99 -11.40 10.61
C ARG A 143 -17.72 -10.07 9.93
N VAL A 144 -17.46 -10.09 8.62
CA VAL A 144 -17.07 -8.91 7.84
C VAL A 144 -18.15 -8.52 6.85
N LEU A 145 -18.66 -7.30 6.95
CA LEU A 145 -19.39 -6.62 5.88
C LEU A 145 -18.37 -5.91 4.96
N ILE A 146 -18.56 -6.04 3.65
CA ILE A 146 -17.65 -5.43 2.66
C ILE A 146 -18.38 -4.28 1.98
N PHE A 147 -17.82 -3.07 2.03
CA PHE A 147 -18.33 -1.93 1.29
C PHE A 147 -17.58 -1.79 -0.03
N GLY A 148 -18.34 -1.93 -1.14
CA GLY A 148 -17.84 -1.89 -2.51
C GLY A 148 -17.86 -3.26 -3.22
N ALA A 149 -18.73 -3.43 -4.21
CA ALA A 149 -18.86 -4.60 -5.08
C ALA A 149 -18.06 -4.44 -6.39
N GLY A 150 -17.10 -3.53 -6.44
CA GLY A 150 -16.19 -3.29 -7.56
C GLY A 150 -15.09 -4.34 -7.65
N GLN A 151 -14.01 -4.01 -8.38
CA GLN A 151 -12.87 -4.92 -8.57
C GLN A 151 -12.17 -5.26 -7.25
N GLY A 152 -11.92 -4.27 -6.38
CA GLY A 152 -11.29 -4.50 -5.08
C GLY A 152 -12.13 -5.42 -4.18
N GLY A 153 -13.44 -5.18 -4.08
CA GLY A 153 -14.35 -6.02 -3.30
C GLY A 153 -14.44 -7.46 -3.82
N ARG A 154 -14.47 -7.66 -5.14
CA ARG A 154 -14.46 -9.00 -5.74
C ARG A 154 -13.18 -9.77 -5.42
N GLN A 155 -12.03 -9.10 -5.49
CA GLN A 155 -10.75 -9.72 -5.19
C GLN A 155 -10.63 -10.08 -3.70
N LEU A 156 -11.02 -9.16 -2.81
CA LEU A 156 -11.04 -9.38 -1.36
C LEU A 156 -11.96 -10.55 -0.99
N ILE A 157 -13.19 -10.57 -1.50
CA ILE A 157 -14.15 -11.66 -1.23
C ILE A 157 -13.59 -13.01 -1.67
N ARG A 158 -13.01 -13.08 -2.89
CA ARG A 158 -12.39 -14.31 -3.38
C ARG A 158 -11.26 -14.79 -2.50
N SER A 159 -10.44 -13.87 -2.02
CA SER A 159 -9.34 -14.21 -1.12
C SER A 159 -9.87 -14.72 0.21
N LEU A 160 -10.80 -14.01 0.85
CA LEU A 160 -11.38 -14.40 2.13
C LEU A 160 -12.14 -15.74 2.08
N VAL A 161 -12.85 -16.02 0.98
CA VAL A 161 -13.58 -17.29 0.79
C VAL A 161 -12.63 -18.47 0.52
N ARG A 162 -11.48 -18.24 -0.11
CA ARG A 162 -10.52 -19.30 -0.47
C ARG A 162 -9.48 -19.57 0.61
N ASP A 163 -9.17 -18.58 1.43
CA ASP A 163 -8.19 -18.71 2.52
C ASP A 163 -8.84 -19.38 3.73
N GLN A 164 -8.60 -20.68 3.87
CA GLN A 164 -9.08 -21.47 5.01
C GLN A 164 -8.44 -21.10 6.36
N ASN A 165 -7.33 -20.35 6.33
CA ASN A 165 -6.64 -19.87 7.52
C ASN A 165 -7.07 -18.45 7.92
N SER A 166 -7.91 -17.80 7.11
CA SER A 166 -8.47 -16.49 7.45
C SER A 166 -9.47 -16.63 8.58
N ASN A 167 -9.29 -15.84 9.62
CA ASN A 167 -10.28 -15.70 10.71
C ASN A 167 -11.38 -14.68 10.36
N LEU A 168 -11.49 -14.22 9.10
CA LEU A 168 -12.47 -13.28 8.58
C LEU A 168 -13.45 -13.97 7.64
N VAL A 169 -14.76 -13.83 7.90
CA VAL A 169 -15.83 -14.41 7.06
C VAL A 169 -16.67 -13.31 6.44
N PRO A 170 -16.69 -13.17 5.09
CA PRO A 170 -17.53 -12.20 4.42
C PRO A 170 -19.00 -12.65 4.46
N ILE A 171 -19.86 -11.86 5.14
CA ILE A 171 -21.26 -12.19 5.37
C ILE A 171 -22.21 -11.41 4.47
N GLY A 172 -21.77 -10.30 3.88
CA GLY A 172 -22.56 -9.46 3.00
C GLY A 172 -21.75 -8.36 2.36
N ILE A 173 -22.31 -7.75 1.33
CA ILE A 173 -21.74 -6.62 0.59
C ILE A 173 -22.71 -5.46 0.65
N LEU A 174 -22.20 -4.25 0.77
CA LEU A 174 -22.92 -3.00 0.56
C LEU A 174 -22.30 -2.27 -0.63
N ASP A 175 -23.12 -1.69 -1.51
CA ASP A 175 -22.65 -0.88 -2.66
C ASP A 175 -23.73 0.13 -3.04
N ASP A 176 -23.34 1.38 -3.25
CA ASP A 176 -24.29 2.46 -3.57
C ASP A 176 -24.78 2.43 -5.01
N ASP A 177 -24.13 1.66 -5.90
CA ASP A 177 -24.61 1.46 -7.26
C ASP A 177 -25.84 0.53 -7.27
N SER A 178 -27.01 1.12 -7.47
CA SER A 178 -28.30 0.42 -7.50
C SER A 178 -28.35 -0.74 -8.50
N ARG A 179 -27.54 -0.69 -9.57
CA ARG A 179 -27.46 -1.77 -10.59
C ARG A 179 -26.88 -3.05 -10.02
N LYS A 180 -26.11 -2.96 -8.93
CA LYS A 180 -25.46 -4.11 -8.27
C LYS A 180 -26.30 -4.75 -7.16
N ARG A 181 -27.47 -4.23 -6.83
CA ARG A 181 -28.31 -4.67 -5.71
C ARG A 181 -28.69 -6.16 -5.73
N ARG A 182 -28.65 -6.80 -6.91
CA ARG A 182 -28.94 -8.23 -7.06
C ARG A 182 -27.71 -9.11 -7.27
N TRP A 183 -26.53 -8.53 -7.14
CA TRP A 183 -25.28 -9.28 -7.37
C TRP A 183 -24.97 -10.22 -6.23
N LYS A 184 -24.32 -11.32 -6.63
CA LYS A 184 -23.74 -12.31 -5.72
C LYS A 184 -22.31 -12.58 -6.19
N ILE A 185 -21.33 -12.36 -5.34
CA ILE A 185 -19.90 -12.53 -5.64
C ILE A 185 -19.37 -13.68 -4.79
N ASP A 186 -18.91 -14.75 -5.43
CA ASP A 186 -18.40 -15.96 -4.79
C ASP A 186 -19.26 -16.46 -3.59
N GLY A 187 -20.58 -16.37 -3.72
CA GLY A 187 -21.52 -16.80 -2.69
C GLY A 187 -22.03 -15.69 -1.77
N VAL A 188 -21.38 -14.54 -1.70
CA VAL A 188 -21.76 -13.39 -0.86
C VAL A 188 -22.68 -12.44 -1.63
N LYS A 189 -23.82 -12.07 -1.02
CA LYS A 189 -24.86 -11.22 -1.66
C LYS A 189 -24.62 -9.73 -1.35
N VAL A 190 -25.00 -8.86 -2.28
CA VAL A 190 -25.19 -7.43 -2.03
C VAL A 190 -26.51 -7.26 -1.27
N LEU A 191 -26.45 -6.70 -0.05
CA LEU A 191 -27.55 -6.60 0.91
C LEU A 191 -28.18 -5.20 0.96
N GLY A 192 -27.50 -4.19 0.41
CA GLY A 192 -27.98 -2.81 0.41
C GLY A 192 -26.92 -1.80 0.02
N THR A 193 -27.19 -0.54 0.36
CA THR A 193 -26.33 0.63 0.21
C THR A 193 -25.74 1.05 1.56
N ARG A 194 -24.94 2.15 1.61
CA ARG A 194 -24.47 2.72 2.88
C ARG A 194 -25.61 3.06 3.86
N ASN A 195 -26.75 3.51 3.36
CA ASN A 195 -27.92 3.85 4.16
C ASN A 195 -28.56 2.62 4.84
N ASP A 196 -28.31 1.43 4.32
CA ASP A 196 -28.77 0.17 4.90
C ASP A 196 -27.81 -0.41 5.94
N LEU A 197 -26.65 0.22 6.19
CA LEU A 197 -25.55 -0.36 6.98
C LEU A 197 -26.02 -0.78 8.38
N SER A 198 -26.70 0.10 9.11
CA SER A 198 -27.18 -0.18 10.48
C SER A 198 -28.13 -1.40 10.51
N ARG A 199 -29.08 -1.45 9.59
CA ARG A 199 -30.02 -2.59 9.46
C ARG A 199 -29.28 -3.89 9.13
N VAL A 200 -28.37 -3.83 8.15
CA VAL A 200 -27.63 -5.02 7.68
C VAL A 200 -26.64 -5.50 8.75
N ALA A 201 -25.95 -4.60 9.44
CA ALA A 201 -25.02 -4.94 10.51
C ALA A 201 -25.73 -5.71 11.65
N GLN A 202 -26.90 -5.22 12.08
CA GLN A 202 -27.71 -5.90 13.10
C GLN A 202 -28.22 -7.26 12.63
N GLN A 203 -28.75 -7.36 11.41
CA GLN A 203 -29.29 -8.61 10.85
C GLN A 203 -28.23 -9.70 10.67
N THR A 204 -26.99 -9.30 10.37
CA THR A 204 -25.89 -10.22 10.08
C THR A 204 -24.97 -10.43 11.28
N ASN A 205 -25.14 -9.68 12.38
CA ASN A 205 -24.23 -9.60 13.51
C ASN A 205 -22.78 -9.33 13.03
N ALA A 206 -22.60 -8.34 12.17
CA ALA A 206 -21.30 -7.95 11.67
C ALA A 206 -20.43 -7.38 12.81
N GLU A 207 -19.14 -7.61 12.73
CA GLU A 207 -18.14 -7.08 13.68
C GLU A 207 -17.17 -6.13 12.99
N ILE A 208 -16.99 -6.29 11.67
CA ILE A 208 -16.04 -5.51 10.87
C ILE A 208 -16.77 -4.94 9.67
N LEU A 209 -16.49 -3.68 9.36
CA LEU A 209 -16.79 -3.05 8.08
C LEU A 209 -15.48 -2.90 7.29
N ALA A 210 -15.33 -3.63 6.17
CA ALA A 210 -14.17 -3.54 5.31
C ALA A 210 -14.47 -2.70 4.07
N ILE A 211 -13.85 -1.54 3.93
CA ILE A 211 -13.97 -0.68 2.75
C ILE A 211 -13.05 -1.23 1.65
N ALA A 212 -13.64 -1.76 0.59
CA ALA A 212 -12.93 -2.36 -0.55
C ALA A 212 -13.03 -1.48 -1.82
N ILE A 213 -12.95 -0.17 -1.63
CA ILE A 213 -12.91 0.84 -2.70
C ILE A 213 -11.58 1.58 -2.58
N PRO A 214 -10.51 1.15 -3.30
CA PRO A 214 -9.19 1.78 -3.20
C PRO A 214 -9.16 3.25 -3.63
N SER A 215 -10.15 3.70 -4.40
CA SER A 215 -10.33 5.09 -4.85
C SER A 215 -11.35 5.88 -4.03
N ALA A 216 -11.73 5.39 -2.83
CA ALA A 216 -12.65 6.11 -1.96
C ALA A 216 -12.08 7.49 -1.60
N ASP A 217 -12.90 8.52 -1.73
CA ASP A 217 -12.53 9.87 -1.31
C ASP A 217 -12.64 10.02 0.23
N SER A 218 -12.04 11.08 0.74
CA SER A 218 -12.01 11.34 2.19
C SER A 218 -13.39 11.63 2.78
N ALA A 219 -14.35 12.12 1.98
CA ALA A 219 -15.70 12.41 2.43
C ALA A 219 -16.47 11.10 2.68
N LEU A 220 -16.39 10.17 1.72
CA LEU A 220 -16.98 8.83 1.86
C LEU A 220 -16.37 8.05 3.04
N LEU A 221 -15.04 8.14 3.22
CA LEU A 221 -14.35 7.46 4.31
C LEU A 221 -14.80 7.99 5.69
N ARG A 222 -15.00 9.32 5.84
CA ARG A 222 -15.54 9.91 7.07
C ARG A 222 -16.97 9.43 7.34
N GLU A 223 -17.84 9.50 6.33
CA GLU A 223 -19.23 9.05 6.47
C GLU A 223 -19.32 7.56 6.87
N LEU A 224 -18.54 6.69 6.22
CA LEU A 224 -18.50 5.27 6.55
C LEU A 224 -17.90 4.99 7.93
N ARG A 225 -16.95 5.82 8.37
CA ARG A 225 -16.41 5.74 9.73
C ARG A 225 -17.48 6.07 10.76
N ASP A 226 -18.19 7.20 10.59
CA ASP A 226 -19.23 7.62 11.52
C ASP A 226 -20.33 6.55 11.61
N LEU A 227 -20.74 5.99 10.46
CA LEU A 227 -21.69 4.88 10.41
C LEU A 227 -21.16 3.59 11.07
N ALA A 228 -19.87 3.29 10.94
CA ALA A 228 -19.24 2.13 11.59
C ALA A 228 -19.20 2.31 13.11
N ASP A 229 -18.84 3.50 13.58
CA ASP A 229 -18.78 3.86 15.00
C ASP A 229 -20.16 3.77 15.66
N ASP A 230 -21.20 4.30 15.01
CA ASP A 230 -22.59 4.23 15.49
C ASP A 230 -23.07 2.78 15.65
N ASN A 231 -22.57 1.88 14.82
CA ASN A 231 -22.91 0.46 14.84
C ASN A 231 -21.88 -0.43 15.55
N ARG A 232 -20.86 0.15 16.18
CA ARG A 232 -19.77 -0.55 16.90
C ARG A 232 -19.02 -1.56 16.02
N LEU A 233 -18.82 -1.22 14.76
CA LEU A 233 -18.05 -2.04 13.81
C LEU A 233 -16.58 -1.61 13.81
N ASP A 234 -15.67 -2.59 13.78
CA ASP A 234 -14.24 -2.35 13.53
C ASP A 234 -14.05 -1.97 12.06
N LEU A 235 -13.69 -0.70 11.79
CA LEU A 235 -13.51 -0.23 10.44
C LEU A 235 -12.12 -0.61 9.90
N ARG A 236 -12.11 -1.28 8.76
CA ARG A 236 -10.91 -1.66 8.01
C ARG A 236 -10.95 -1.12 6.60
N VAL A 237 -9.80 -0.77 6.05
CA VAL A 237 -9.67 -0.32 4.67
C VAL A 237 -8.74 -1.24 3.89
N LEU A 238 -9.09 -1.47 2.63
CA LEU A 238 -8.20 -2.12 1.68
C LEU A 238 -7.29 -1.04 1.07
N PRO A 239 -5.96 -1.14 1.20
CA PRO A 239 -5.02 -0.21 0.59
C PRO A 239 -5.20 -0.10 -0.93
N ARG A 240 -4.67 0.95 -1.53
CA ARG A 240 -4.70 1.12 -2.99
C ARG A 240 -3.98 -0.06 -3.67
N THR A 241 -4.45 -0.45 -4.85
CA THR A 241 -3.99 -1.67 -5.55
C THR A 241 -2.47 -1.69 -5.80
N ARG A 242 -1.81 -0.52 -5.81
CA ARG A 242 -0.36 -0.38 -5.99
C ARG A 242 0.45 -0.78 -4.75
N ASP A 243 -0.13 -0.65 -3.56
CA ASP A 243 0.49 -1.00 -2.27
C ASP A 243 0.47 -2.50 -2.00
N LEU A 244 -0.26 -3.26 -2.84
CA LEU A 244 -0.47 -4.69 -2.65
C LEU A 244 0.54 -5.49 -3.47
N LEU A 245 1.44 -6.20 -2.79
CA LEU A 245 2.33 -7.19 -3.38
C LEU A 245 1.55 -8.47 -3.72
N GLY A 246 0.56 -8.38 -4.64
CA GLY A 246 -0.21 -9.54 -5.06
C GLY A 246 -1.73 -9.38 -5.00
N ARG A 247 -2.47 -10.47 -4.72
CA ARG A 247 -3.93 -10.45 -4.60
C ARG A 247 -4.33 -10.01 -3.20
N PRO A 248 -5.26 -9.04 -3.05
CA PRO A 248 -5.72 -8.57 -1.75
C PRO A 248 -6.26 -9.71 -0.88
N GLY A 249 -5.85 -9.74 0.39
CA GLY A 249 -6.25 -10.74 1.37
C GLY A 249 -6.64 -10.16 2.73
N ALA A 250 -6.92 -11.03 3.70
CA ALA A 250 -7.26 -10.64 5.07
C ALA A 250 -6.16 -9.80 5.74
N ASN A 251 -4.90 -10.13 5.47
CA ASN A 251 -3.73 -9.47 6.06
C ASN A 251 -3.48 -8.07 5.49
N ASP A 252 -4.09 -7.73 4.35
CA ASP A 252 -3.96 -6.41 3.73
C ASP A 252 -4.99 -5.42 4.28
N LEU A 253 -6.01 -5.89 5.02
CA LEU A 253 -6.97 -5.02 5.68
C LEU A 253 -6.32 -4.35 6.88
N ARG A 254 -6.12 -3.03 6.80
CA ARG A 254 -5.59 -2.21 7.88
C ARG A 254 -6.66 -1.30 8.49
N SER A 255 -6.40 -0.80 9.68
CA SER A 255 -7.22 0.26 10.26
C SER A 255 -7.13 1.53 9.40
N LEU A 256 -8.19 2.32 9.44
CA LEU A 256 -8.21 3.64 8.83
C LEU A 256 -7.18 4.53 9.52
N ASP A 257 -6.40 5.27 8.76
CA ASP A 257 -5.42 6.23 9.28
C ASP A 257 -5.74 7.68 8.87
N LEU A 258 -5.00 8.62 9.46
CA LEU A 258 -5.18 10.04 9.18
C LEU A 258 -4.92 10.39 7.70
N ALA A 259 -4.01 9.69 7.04
CA ALA A 259 -3.66 9.93 5.63
C ALA A 259 -4.84 9.64 4.69
N ASP A 260 -5.58 8.56 4.97
CA ASP A 260 -6.79 8.21 4.21
C ASP A 260 -7.84 9.32 4.32
N LEU A 261 -8.03 9.86 5.54
CA LEU A 261 -9.02 10.90 5.81
C LEU A 261 -8.62 12.28 5.24
N LEU A 262 -7.34 12.50 5.00
CA LEU A 262 -6.83 13.70 4.30
C LEU A 262 -6.78 13.53 2.78
N GLY A 263 -7.16 12.36 2.26
CA GLY A 263 -7.21 12.08 0.82
C GLY A 263 -5.82 12.00 0.18
N ARG A 264 -4.79 11.70 0.97
CA ARG A 264 -3.40 11.60 0.51
C ARG A 264 -3.03 10.18 0.13
N GLY A 265 -2.15 10.03 -0.86
CA GLY A 265 -1.69 8.75 -1.33
C GLY A 265 -0.44 8.88 -2.19
N GLU A 266 0.08 7.75 -2.64
CA GLU A 266 1.26 7.70 -3.49
C GLU A 266 1.03 8.39 -4.84
N VAL A 267 2.10 9.00 -5.35
CA VAL A 267 2.15 9.73 -6.60
C VAL A 267 2.64 8.84 -7.74
N GLU A 268 2.18 9.11 -8.94
CA GLU A 268 2.70 8.47 -10.15
C GLU A 268 4.03 9.15 -10.56
N LEU A 269 5.13 8.37 -10.51
CA LEU A 269 6.48 8.88 -10.80
C LEU A 269 6.91 8.53 -12.23
N ASP A 270 7.67 9.41 -12.86
CA ASP A 270 8.47 9.04 -14.02
C ASP A 270 9.77 8.33 -13.57
N ALA A 271 9.64 7.01 -13.36
CA ALA A 271 10.77 6.19 -12.94
C ALA A 271 11.96 6.26 -13.92
N THR A 272 11.73 6.56 -15.20
CA THR A 272 12.79 6.67 -16.23
C THR A 272 13.58 7.94 -16.03
N ALA A 273 12.92 9.09 -15.83
CA ALA A 273 13.56 10.38 -15.60
C ALA A 273 14.38 10.34 -14.28
N ILE A 274 13.79 9.84 -13.20
CA ILE A 274 14.48 9.69 -11.90
C ILE A 274 15.69 8.76 -12.02
N SER A 275 15.53 7.62 -12.70
CA SER A 275 16.64 6.68 -12.92
C SER A 275 17.79 7.33 -13.70
N GLY A 276 17.49 8.15 -14.72
CA GLY A 276 18.50 8.92 -15.47
C GLY A 276 19.33 9.85 -14.59
N THR A 277 18.73 10.38 -13.51
CA THR A 277 19.42 11.27 -12.57
C THR A 277 20.23 10.52 -11.50
N ILE A 278 19.80 9.31 -11.09
CA ILE A 278 20.32 8.61 -9.90
C ILE A 278 21.12 7.35 -10.26
N ALA A 279 20.67 6.56 -11.23
CA ALA A 279 21.24 5.23 -11.49
C ALA A 279 22.74 5.32 -11.87
N GLY A 280 23.56 4.50 -11.21
CA GLY A 280 24.99 4.42 -11.43
C GLY A 280 25.78 5.65 -10.97
N LYS A 281 25.15 6.63 -10.30
CA LYS A 281 25.80 7.86 -9.80
C LYS A 281 26.12 7.79 -8.31
N THR A 282 27.07 8.60 -7.88
CA THR A 282 27.38 8.82 -6.46
C THR A 282 26.43 9.89 -5.94
N VAL A 283 25.56 9.53 -4.98
CA VAL A 283 24.56 10.39 -4.39
C VAL A 283 24.90 10.68 -2.93
N LEU A 284 24.87 11.95 -2.54
CA LEU A 284 25.02 12.38 -1.14
C LEU A 284 23.69 12.93 -0.63
N VAL A 285 23.25 12.45 0.54
CA VAL A 285 22.10 12.98 1.27
C VAL A 285 22.58 13.56 2.58
N THR A 286 22.45 14.89 2.76
CA THR A 286 22.71 15.54 4.05
C THR A 286 21.44 15.57 4.90
N GLY A 287 21.58 15.48 6.23
CA GLY A 287 20.41 15.30 7.10
C GLY A 287 19.77 13.92 6.93
N ALA A 288 20.56 12.91 6.58
CA ALA A 288 20.12 11.56 6.27
C ALA A 288 19.44 10.84 7.44
N GLY A 289 19.70 11.22 8.68
CA GLY A 289 19.00 10.74 9.87
C GLY A 289 17.62 11.39 10.09
N GLY A 290 17.33 12.51 9.40
CA GLY A 290 16.05 13.20 9.50
C GLY A 290 14.90 12.44 8.82
N SER A 291 13.65 12.89 9.05
CA SER A 291 12.46 12.23 8.49
C SER A 291 12.44 12.24 6.96
N ILE A 292 12.82 13.36 6.33
CA ILE A 292 12.88 13.49 4.87
C ILE A 292 14.15 12.78 4.35
N GLY A 293 15.33 13.05 4.95
CA GLY A 293 16.59 12.48 4.49
C GLY A 293 16.59 10.95 4.53
N SER A 294 16.08 10.33 5.60
CA SER A 294 16.03 8.87 5.71
C SER A 294 15.07 8.25 4.68
N GLU A 295 13.96 8.90 4.36
CA GLU A 295 13.05 8.43 3.33
C GLU A 295 13.64 8.63 1.92
N LEU A 296 14.29 9.77 1.66
CA LEU A 296 15.06 9.95 0.43
C LEU A 296 16.08 8.85 0.23
N CYS A 297 16.86 8.51 1.26
CA CYS A 297 17.82 7.40 1.19
C CYS A 297 17.14 6.07 0.82
N ARG A 298 15.98 5.74 1.43
CA ARG A 298 15.22 4.52 1.10
C ARG A 298 14.70 4.50 -0.34
N GLN A 299 14.24 5.63 -0.84
CA GLN A 299 13.73 5.71 -2.22
C GLN A 299 14.89 5.71 -3.24
N ILE A 300 15.94 6.50 -3.01
CA ILE A 300 17.12 6.57 -3.87
C ILE A 300 17.77 5.19 -4.02
N SER A 301 17.87 4.40 -2.93
CA SER A 301 18.48 3.06 -2.98
C SER A 301 17.79 2.11 -3.97
N ARG A 302 16.49 2.32 -4.27
CA ARG A 302 15.71 1.51 -5.22
C ARG A 302 16.08 1.79 -6.68
N PHE A 303 16.69 2.95 -6.98
CA PHE A 303 17.12 3.35 -8.32
C PHE A 303 18.56 2.96 -8.66
N GLY A 304 19.22 2.18 -7.81
CA GLY A 304 20.56 1.63 -8.08
C GLY A 304 21.65 2.68 -8.24
N PRO A 305 21.86 3.59 -7.26
CA PRO A 305 23.02 4.49 -7.26
C PRO A 305 24.31 3.68 -7.19
N LYS A 306 25.42 4.21 -7.73
CA LYS A 306 26.75 3.61 -7.58
C LYS A 306 27.20 3.60 -6.11
N ARG A 307 26.97 4.72 -5.42
CA ARG A 307 27.15 4.88 -3.97
C ARG A 307 26.06 5.80 -3.43
N LEU A 308 25.54 5.50 -2.24
CA LEU A 308 24.61 6.36 -1.50
C LEU A 308 25.27 6.77 -0.18
N ILE A 309 25.74 7.99 -0.12
CA ILE A 309 26.41 8.53 1.06
C ILE A 309 25.39 9.25 1.94
N MET A 310 25.32 8.83 3.19
CA MET A 310 24.42 9.34 4.21
C MET A 310 25.20 10.21 5.19
N LEU A 311 24.96 11.51 5.21
CA LEU A 311 25.62 12.46 6.11
C LEU A 311 24.63 13.02 7.11
N ASP A 312 24.93 12.92 8.39
CA ASP A 312 24.21 13.56 9.50
C ASP A 312 25.15 13.84 10.67
N ARG A 313 24.76 14.76 11.54
CA ARG A 313 25.42 15.00 12.82
C ARG A 313 24.86 14.18 13.98
N ASP A 314 23.67 13.58 13.81
CA ASP A 314 23.01 12.71 14.79
C ASP A 314 23.40 11.25 14.48
N GLU A 315 24.33 10.71 15.28
CA GLU A 315 24.84 9.34 15.17
C GLU A 315 23.72 8.31 15.24
N SER A 316 22.82 8.43 16.22
CA SER A 316 21.73 7.46 16.45
C SER A 316 20.73 7.44 15.30
N ALA A 317 20.38 8.61 14.78
CA ALA A 317 19.49 8.74 13.64
C ALA A 317 20.13 8.21 12.35
N LEU A 318 21.42 8.44 12.15
CA LEU A 318 22.18 7.93 11.02
C LEU A 318 22.24 6.40 11.04
N HIS A 319 22.53 5.80 12.19
CA HIS A 319 22.52 4.35 12.40
C HIS A 319 21.15 3.74 12.14
N ALA A 320 20.07 4.35 12.65
CA ALA A 320 18.72 3.88 12.39
C ALA A 320 18.36 3.89 10.88
N THR A 321 18.83 4.89 10.14
CA THR A 321 18.65 4.96 8.69
C THR A 321 19.40 3.83 7.99
N GLN A 322 20.65 3.57 8.36
CA GLN A 322 21.43 2.47 7.80
C GLN A 322 20.75 1.11 8.05
N ILE A 323 20.31 0.84 9.29
CA ILE A 323 19.57 -0.40 9.62
C ILE A 323 18.34 -0.55 8.71
N SER A 324 17.59 0.54 8.50
CA SER A 324 16.39 0.51 7.66
C SER A 324 16.66 0.18 6.18
N LEU A 325 17.87 0.50 5.70
CA LEU A 325 18.28 0.25 4.31
C LEU A 325 18.90 -1.15 4.12
N THR A 326 19.75 -1.56 5.05
CA THR A 326 20.57 -2.76 4.90
C THR A 326 20.08 -3.96 5.71
N GLY A 327 19.20 -3.73 6.69
CA GLY A 327 18.80 -4.74 7.68
C GLY A 327 19.92 -5.14 8.66
N ARG A 328 21.09 -4.48 8.59
CA ARG A 328 22.30 -4.81 9.37
C ARG A 328 22.65 -3.68 10.32
N ALA A 329 22.96 -4.02 11.55
CA ALA A 329 23.34 -3.05 12.58
C ALA A 329 24.85 -2.71 12.59
N LEU A 330 25.63 -3.27 11.67
CA LEU A 330 27.08 -3.03 11.58
C LEU A 330 27.36 -1.74 10.81
N LEU A 331 28.14 -0.84 11.40
CA LEU A 331 28.65 0.38 10.79
C LEU A 331 30.03 0.13 10.18
N ASP A 332 30.15 -0.90 9.33
CA ASP A 332 31.37 -1.38 8.72
C ASP A 332 31.63 -0.79 7.31
N GLY A 333 30.72 0.05 6.81
CA GLY A 333 30.78 0.69 5.50
C GLY A 333 31.20 2.16 5.58
N GLU A 334 31.75 2.66 4.48
CA GLU A 334 32.16 4.07 4.34
C GLU A 334 31.03 5.00 3.90
N ASP A 335 29.79 4.46 3.73
CA ASP A 335 28.64 5.21 3.17
C ASP A 335 27.88 6.00 4.24
N THR A 336 28.22 5.84 5.52
CA THR A 336 27.70 6.62 6.65
C THR A 336 28.74 7.61 7.13
N VAL A 337 28.44 8.90 7.03
CA VAL A 337 29.37 10.00 7.35
C VAL A 337 28.80 10.80 8.53
N LEU A 338 29.50 10.76 9.66
CA LEU A 338 29.19 11.60 10.82
C LEU A 338 29.89 12.96 10.64
N ALA A 339 29.08 13.99 10.34
CA ALA A 339 29.59 15.34 10.13
C ALA A 339 28.51 16.40 10.38
N ASP A 340 28.92 17.59 10.84
CA ASP A 340 28.07 18.76 10.96
C ASP A 340 28.28 19.68 9.75
N ILE A 341 27.22 20.07 9.06
CA ILE A 341 27.30 20.98 7.90
C ILE A 341 27.80 22.40 8.26
N ARG A 342 27.82 22.76 9.53
CA ARG A 342 28.38 24.03 10.03
C ARG A 342 29.92 24.08 9.98
N ASP A 343 30.54 22.92 9.94
CA ASP A 343 32.01 22.77 9.83
C ASP A 343 32.38 22.76 8.35
N LEU A 344 32.87 23.91 7.87
CA LEU A 344 33.21 24.12 6.46
C LEU A 344 34.33 23.15 6.03
N ASP A 345 35.41 23.01 6.85
CA ASP A 345 36.57 22.19 6.50
C ASP A 345 36.15 20.74 6.38
N ARG A 346 35.32 20.26 7.29
CA ARG A 346 34.80 18.88 7.26
C ARG A 346 33.88 18.64 6.06
N VAL A 347 33.02 19.59 5.72
CA VAL A 347 32.15 19.49 4.53
C VAL A 347 32.98 19.43 3.26
N GLN A 348 34.02 20.26 3.13
CA GLN A 348 34.90 20.26 1.98
C GLN A 348 35.70 18.95 1.89
N GLU A 349 36.24 18.44 3.01
CA GLU A 349 36.90 17.15 3.06
C GLU A 349 35.99 16.02 2.56
N VAL A 350 34.77 15.93 3.07
CA VAL A 350 33.80 14.91 2.66
C VAL A 350 33.48 15.04 1.18
N MET A 351 33.18 16.23 0.68
CA MET A 351 32.83 16.45 -0.72
C MET A 351 33.97 16.11 -1.67
N ASN A 352 35.20 16.44 -1.29
CA ASN A 352 36.42 16.09 -2.04
C ASN A 352 36.72 14.59 -2.02
N TRP A 353 36.37 13.88 -0.94
CA TRP A 353 36.53 12.43 -0.85
C TRP A 353 35.46 11.67 -1.61
N VAL A 354 34.19 12.11 -1.48
CA VAL A 354 33.03 11.43 -2.06
C VAL A 354 32.88 11.71 -3.57
N HIS A 355 33.20 12.93 -4.02
CA HIS A 355 32.93 13.45 -5.36
C HIS A 355 31.48 13.14 -5.80
N PRO A 356 30.43 13.62 -5.07
CA PRO A 356 29.08 13.31 -5.39
C PRO A 356 28.66 13.99 -6.71
N GLU A 357 27.93 13.23 -7.55
CA GLU A 357 27.33 13.76 -8.77
C GLU A 357 25.94 14.36 -8.49
N VAL A 358 25.26 13.87 -7.42
CA VAL A 358 23.94 14.32 -7.01
C VAL A 358 23.94 14.57 -5.50
N VAL A 359 23.41 15.72 -5.08
CA VAL A 359 23.28 16.09 -3.67
C VAL A 359 21.84 16.41 -3.33
N PHE A 360 21.27 15.73 -2.33
CA PHE A 360 20.02 16.09 -1.69
C PHE A 360 20.31 16.71 -0.32
N HIS A 361 20.08 18.02 -0.21
CA HIS A 361 20.36 18.77 1.01
C HIS A 361 19.11 18.89 1.88
N ALA A 362 18.94 17.94 2.82
CA ALA A 362 17.82 17.91 3.76
C ALA A 362 18.21 18.26 5.22
N ALA A 363 19.47 18.59 5.46
CA ALA A 363 19.94 19.01 6.78
C ALA A 363 19.44 20.43 7.11
N ALA A 364 18.60 20.55 8.14
CA ALA A 364 18.10 21.82 8.64
C ALA A 364 17.47 21.68 10.04
N LEU A 365 17.42 22.77 10.79
CA LEU A 365 16.55 22.92 11.95
C LEU A 365 15.15 23.37 11.49
N LYS A 366 14.08 22.81 12.08
CA LYS A 366 12.70 23.01 11.59
C LYS A 366 11.67 23.43 12.64
N HIS A 367 12.01 23.39 13.94
CA HIS A 367 11.06 23.68 15.02
C HIS A 367 10.93 25.18 15.22
N LEU A 368 9.89 25.79 14.64
CA LEU A 368 9.62 27.23 14.65
C LEU A 368 9.77 27.84 16.04
N PRO A 369 9.13 27.34 17.15
CA PRO A 369 9.25 27.98 18.44
C PRO A 369 10.68 27.98 19.02
N LEU A 370 11.48 26.99 18.67
CA LEU A 370 12.89 26.94 19.10
C LEU A 370 13.73 27.96 18.32
N LEU A 371 13.47 28.11 17.04
CA LEU A 371 14.22 29.04 16.19
C LEU A 371 13.85 30.51 16.48
N GLU A 372 12.60 30.80 16.87
CA GLU A 372 12.25 32.13 17.38
C GLU A 372 12.99 32.46 18.70
N ARG A 373 13.25 31.46 19.52
CA ARG A 373 14.00 31.64 20.77
C ARG A 373 15.53 31.66 20.56
N TYR A 374 16.00 30.92 19.58
CA TYR A 374 17.44 30.75 19.28
C TYR A 374 17.72 31.00 17.79
N PRO A 375 17.51 32.24 17.31
CA PRO A 375 17.60 32.57 15.89
C PRO A 375 19.02 32.36 15.33
N GLU A 376 20.07 32.52 16.15
CA GLU A 376 21.45 32.22 15.77
C GLU A 376 21.66 30.77 15.32
N GLU A 377 20.94 29.80 15.90
CA GLU A 377 21.07 28.40 15.52
C GLU A 377 20.44 28.16 14.13
N ALA A 378 19.36 28.88 13.77
CA ALA A 378 18.85 28.90 12.41
C ALA A 378 19.85 29.49 11.44
N TRP A 379 20.48 30.60 11.80
CA TRP A 379 21.52 31.23 10.97
C TRP A 379 22.69 30.28 10.73
N LYS A 380 23.31 29.76 11.80
CA LYS A 380 24.45 28.85 11.72
C LYS A 380 24.13 27.57 10.93
N THR A 381 22.97 26.97 11.16
CA THR A 381 22.65 25.65 10.56
C THR A 381 21.97 25.83 9.20
N ASN A 382 20.83 26.57 9.15
CA ASN A 382 20.05 26.64 7.91
C ASN A 382 20.71 27.53 6.87
N VAL A 383 21.33 28.65 7.25
CA VAL A 383 21.92 29.59 6.28
C VAL A 383 23.40 29.25 6.02
N LEU A 384 24.28 29.39 7.02
CA LEU A 384 25.71 29.18 6.83
C LEU A 384 26.06 27.71 6.52
N GLY A 385 25.41 26.77 7.21
CA GLY A 385 25.59 25.34 6.93
C GLY A 385 25.16 24.96 5.52
N SER A 386 24.04 25.51 5.03
CA SER A 386 23.64 25.29 3.63
C SER A 386 24.60 25.95 2.64
N LEU A 387 25.09 27.15 2.95
CA LEU A 387 26.10 27.82 2.13
C LEU A 387 27.38 26.99 2.02
N ASN A 388 27.87 26.41 3.13
CA ASN A 388 29.04 25.52 3.13
C ASN A 388 28.82 24.33 2.18
N VAL A 389 27.66 23.69 2.21
CA VAL A 389 27.35 22.54 1.33
C VAL A 389 27.23 23.00 -0.14
N LEU A 390 26.59 24.15 -0.41
CA LEU A 390 26.48 24.71 -1.76
C LEU A 390 27.83 25.08 -2.36
N ASP A 391 28.71 25.75 -1.60
CA ASP A 391 30.07 26.09 -2.04
C ASP A 391 30.91 24.84 -2.35
N ALA A 392 30.88 23.86 -1.45
CA ALA A 392 31.60 22.62 -1.65
C ALA A 392 31.03 21.83 -2.87
N ALA A 393 29.72 21.84 -3.08
CA ALA A 393 29.07 21.23 -4.24
C ALA A 393 29.51 21.91 -5.56
N ARG A 394 29.59 23.24 -5.59
CA ARG A 394 30.10 24.01 -6.73
C ARG A 394 31.56 23.69 -7.03
N ILE A 395 32.43 23.65 -5.99
CA ILE A 395 33.84 23.39 -6.13
C ILE A 395 34.09 21.96 -6.65
N THR A 396 33.33 20.98 -6.20
CA THR A 396 33.47 19.56 -6.62
C THR A 396 32.73 19.22 -7.90
N GLY A 397 32.01 20.17 -8.50
CA GLY A 397 31.34 20.00 -9.79
C GLY A 397 30.12 19.09 -9.72
N VAL A 398 29.27 19.22 -8.68
CA VAL A 398 28.02 18.49 -8.54
C VAL A 398 27.09 18.77 -9.72
N ASN A 399 26.56 17.72 -10.34
CA ASN A 399 25.69 17.83 -11.51
C ASN A 399 24.24 18.20 -11.14
N HIS A 400 23.73 17.68 -10.02
CA HIS A 400 22.37 17.97 -9.54
C HIS A 400 22.41 18.27 -8.04
N PHE A 401 21.90 19.43 -7.67
CA PHE A 401 21.76 19.85 -6.28
C PHE A 401 20.30 20.16 -5.95
N VAL A 402 19.75 19.50 -4.95
CA VAL A 402 18.36 19.70 -4.51
C VAL A 402 18.34 20.19 -3.07
N ASN A 403 17.96 21.44 -2.86
CA ASN A 403 17.78 22.05 -1.56
C ASN A 403 16.34 21.83 -1.07
N ILE A 404 16.15 21.20 0.09
CA ILE A 404 14.83 21.01 0.68
C ILE A 404 14.39 22.29 1.39
N SER A 405 13.26 22.85 0.95
CA SER A 405 12.65 24.08 1.47
C SER A 405 11.26 23.80 2.09
N THR A 406 10.50 24.87 2.36
CA THR A 406 9.20 24.80 3.04
C THR A 406 8.25 25.88 2.52
N ASP A 407 6.92 25.67 2.66
CA ASP A 407 5.86 26.65 2.43
C ASP A 407 6.12 27.98 3.18
N LYS A 408 6.75 27.92 4.34
CA LYS A 408 7.06 29.10 5.17
C LYS A 408 8.07 30.06 4.54
N ALA A 409 8.80 29.61 3.50
CA ALA A 409 9.74 30.45 2.74
C ALA A 409 9.04 31.31 1.67
N ALA A 410 7.79 31.03 1.30
CA ALA A 410 7.06 31.79 0.28
C ALA A 410 6.81 33.25 0.72
N ASN A 411 6.27 33.43 1.90
CA ASN A 411 6.00 34.75 2.49
C ASN A 411 6.44 34.71 3.97
N PRO A 412 7.76 34.82 4.24
CA PRO A 412 8.30 34.50 5.56
C PRO A 412 7.89 35.50 6.62
N THR A 413 7.44 35.02 7.79
CA THR A 413 7.11 35.81 8.98
C THR A 413 7.82 35.26 10.22
N SER A 414 8.58 34.16 10.04
CA SER A 414 9.30 33.48 11.11
C SER A 414 10.78 33.34 10.76
N ILE A 415 11.62 33.20 11.77
CA ILE A 415 13.05 32.93 11.59
C ILE A 415 13.28 31.68 10.71
N LEU A 416 12.47 30.64 10.90
CA LEU A 416 12.51 29.47 10.03
C LEU A 416 12.22 29.83 8.57
N GLY A 417 11.15 30.59 8.31
CA GLY A 417 10.77 31.01 6.96
C GLY A 417 11.86 31.83 6.30
N HIS A 418 12.37 32.88 6.99
CA HIS A 418 13.46 33.72 6.50
C HIS A 418 14.74 32.93 6.21
N SER A 419 15.16 32.02 7.14
CA SER A 419 16.35 31.19 6.92
C SER A 419 16.23 30.31 5.68
N LYS A 420 15.05 29.72 5.42
CA LYS A 420 14.79 28.90 4.24
C LYS A 420 14.69 29.73 2.96
N ARG A 421 14.10 30.92 3.03
CA ARG A 421 14.08 31.87 1.88
C ARG A 421 15.48 32.25 1.44
N LEU A 422 16.39 32.52 2.40
CA LEU A 422 17.79 32.80 2.08
C LEU A 422 18.49 31.62 1.40
N THR A 423 18.20 30.37 1.81
CA THR A 423 18.78 29.20 1.13
C THR A 423 18.22 28.98 -0.27
N GLU A 424 16.95 29.30 -0.53
CA GLU A 424 16.39 29.30 -1.90
C GLU A 424 17.14 30.30 -2.78
N ARG A 425 17.39 31.54 -2.28
CA ARG A 425 18.10 32.60 -2.99
C ARG A 425 19.58 32.26 -3.22
N LEU A 426 20.25 31.63 -2.23
CA LEU A 426 21.63 31.11 -2.39
C LEU A 426 21.69 30.00 -3.44
N THR A 427 20.72 29.09 -3.44
CA THR A 427 20.61 28.01 -4.44
C THR A 427 20.46 28.60 -5.85
N ALA A 428 19.61 29.63 -6.02
CA ALA A 428 19.44 30.34 -7.30
C ALA A 428 20.73 31.05 -7.75
N HIS A 429 21.50 31.63 -6.81
CA HIS A 429 22.80 32.22 -7.12
C HIS A 429 23.81 31.15 -7.60
N MET A 430 23.85 29.99 -6.91
CA MET A 430 24.77 28.90 -7.29
C MET A 430 24.40 28.30 -8.66
N ALA A 431 23.11 28.21 -8.99
CA ALA A 431 22.67 27.78 -10.31
C ALA A 431 23.27 28.66 -11.42
N ALA A 432 23.21 29.97 -11.26
CA ALA A 432 23.77 30.91 -12.24
C ALA A 432 25.31 30.84 -12.37
N ASN A 433 26.01 30.26 -11.37
CA ASN A 433 27.47 30.24 -11.27
C ASN A 433 28.08 28.83 -11.26
N SER A 434 27.30 27.81 -11.66
CA SER A 434 27.71 26.40 -11.71
C SER A 434 27.35 25.77 -13.05
N SER A 435 27.98 24.66 -13.40
CA SER A 435 27.66 23.90 -14.61
C SER A 435 26.56 22.86 -14.37
N GLY A 436 26.21 22.59 -13.12
CA GLY A 436 25.16 21.65 -12.72
C GLY A 436 23.79 22.31 -12.57
N SER A 437 22.74 21.50 -12.40
CA SER A 437 21.38 21.96 -12.11
C SER A 437 21.16 22.04 -10.60
N TYR A 438 20.83 23.25 -10.12
CA TYR A 438 20.59 23.53 -8.70
C TYR A 438 19.16 24.03 -8.51
N VAL A 439 18.35 23.28 -7.76
CA VAL A 439 16.94 23.60 -7.51
C VAL A 439 16.62 23.59 -6.03
N SER A 440 15.62 24.35 -5.62
CA SER A 440 15.01 24.22 -4.30
C SER A 440 13.64 23.56 -4.45
N VAL A 441 13.21 22.73 -3.46
CA VAL A 441 11.89 22.10 -3.47
C VAL A 441 11.12 22.52 -2.23
N ARG A 442 9.98 23.18 -2.45
CA ARG A 442 9.10 23.75 -1.42
C ARG A 442 7.87 22.88 -1.22
N PHE A 443 7.61 22.47 0.02
CA PHE A 443 6.40 21.78 0.43
C PHE A 443 6.02 22.12 1.87
N GLY A 444 4.78 21.81 2.26
CA GLY A 444 4.23 22.11 3.58
C GLY A 444 4.57 21.06 4.64
N ASN A 445 3.64 20.86 5.57
CA ASN A 445 3.86 19.90 6.65
C ASN A 445 3.80 18.46 6.12
N VAL A 446 4.64 17.58 6.68
CA VAL A 446 4.63 16.16 6.37
C VAL A 446 4.12 15.34 7.54
N LEU A 447 3.20 14.40 7.26
CA LEU A 447 2.60 13.52 8.25
C LEU A 447 3.63 12.51 8.77
N GLY A 448 3.59 12.25 10.09
CA GLY A 448 4.45 11.26 10.72
C GLY A 448 5.92 11.68 10.91
N SER A 449 6.28 12.96 10.62
CA SER A 449 7.64 13.44 10.88
C SER A 449 7.90 13.59 12.39
N ARG A 450 9.15 13.36 12.82
CA ARG A 450 9.56 13.49 14.23
C ARG A 450 9.23 14.88 14.75
N GLY A 451 8.57 14.95 15.92
CA GLY A 451 8.15 16.19 16.55
C GLY A 451 7.08 16.98 15.78
N SER A 452 6.34 16.33 14.88
CA SER A 452 5.19 16.95 14.20
C SER A 452 3.99 17.09 15.12
N VAL A 453 3.02 17.92 14.68
CA VAL A 453 1.75 18.12 15.39
C VAL A 453 1.01 16.79 15.62
N VAL A 454 1.02 15.89 14.64
CA VAL A 454 0.39 14.56 14.74
C VAL A 454 1.05 13.72 15.84
N THR A 455 2.38 13.68 15.89
CA THR A 455 3.12 12.97 16.94
C THR A 455 2.83 13.55 18.31
N ALA A 456 2.79 14.88 18.43
CA ALA A 456 2.47 15.56 19.69
C ALA A 456 1.04 15.24 20.15
N PHE A 457 0.06 15.31 19.27
CA PHE A 457 -1.34 14.98 19.58
C PHE A 457 -1.49 13.51 19.99
N THR A 458 -0.88 12.58 19.25
CA THR A 458 -0.88 11.16 19.62
C THR A 458 -0.34 10.93 21.03
N GLN A 459 0.77 11.59 21.40
CA GLN A 459 1.33 11.49 22.75
C GLN A 459 0.42 12.11 23.82
N GLN A 460 -0.24 13.24 23.54
CA GLN A 460 -1.19 13.87 24.44
C GLN A 460 -2.42 12.97 24.65
N ILE A 461 -2.94 12.38 23.58
CA ILE A 461 -4.06 11.45 23.64
C ILE A 461 -3.72 10.21 24.47
N GLN A 462 -2.55 9.60 24.23
CA GLN A 462 -2.07 8.44 25.01
C GLN A 462 -1.91 8.73 26.51
N ARG A 463 -1.68 10.01 26.89
CA ARG A 463 -1.59 10.45 28.29
C ARG A 463 -2.93 10.84 28.91
N GLY A 464 -4.03 10.73 28.16
CA GLY A 464 -5.37 11.12 28.62
C GLY A 464 -5.73 12.57 28.35
N GLY A 465 -4.97 13.29 27.53
CA GLY A 465 -5.21 14.67 27.15
C GLY A 465 -4.74 15.73 28.17
N PRO A 466 -5.17 16.98 28.04
CA PRO A 466 -5.88 17.52 26.89
C PRO A 466 -4.99 17.64 25.64
N VAL A 467 -5.62 17.71 24.45
CA VAL A 467 -4.92 18.03 23.20
C VAL A 467 -4.83 19.56 23.07
N THR A 468 -3.61 20.07 22.82
CA THR A 468 -3.37 21.51 22.73
C THR A 468 -3.27 21.98 21.30
N VAL A 469 -4.16 22.88 20.87
CA VAL A 469 -4.19 23.53 19.54
C VAL A 469 -3.94 25.02 19.72
N THR A 470 -3.16 25.63 18.82
CA THR A 470 -2.79 27.05 18.96
C THR A 470 -3.97 27.98 18.70
N HIS A 471 -4.80 27.69 17.69
CA HIS A 471 -5.98 28.51 17.38
C HIS A 471 -7.01 27.67 16.61
N PRO A 472 -8.32 27.87 16.77
CA PRO A 472 -9.35 27.07 16.09
C PRO A 472 -9.30 27.16 14.56
N ASP A 473 -8.82 28.28 14.02
CA ASP A 473 -8.77 28.51 12.57
C ASP A 473 -7.39 28.27 11.97
N VAL A 474 -6.43 27.75 12.71
CA VAL A 474 -5.13 27.39 12.13
C VAL A 474 -5.31 26.22 11.19
N GLU A 475 -4.88 26.43 9.94
CA GLU A 475 -4.87 25.42 8.90
C GLU A 475 -3.47 25.19 8.34
N ARG A 476 -3.19 23.95 7.90
CA ARG A 476 -1.89 23.57 7.34
C ARG A 476 -2.09 22.64 6.16
N TYR A 477 -1.21 22.75 5.19
CA TYR A 477 -1.06 21.74 4.17
C TYR A 477 -0.41 20.49 4.76
N PHE A 478 -0.90 19.33 4.36
CA PHE A 478 -0.33 18.04 4.75
C PHE A 478 -0.01 17.18 3.54
N MET A 479 1.08 16.42 3.64
CA MET A 479 1.53 15.46 2.64
C MET A 479 2.14 14.27 3.36
N LEU A 480 2.15 13.09 2.74
CA LEU A 480 2.90 11.95 3.27
C LEU A 480 4.40 12.15 3.06
N ILE A 481 5.23 11.64 3.99
CA ILE A 481 6.70 11.70 3.81
C ILE A 481 7.12 10.98 2.52
N PRO A 482 6.63 9.74 2.21
CA PRO A 482 6.94 9.08 0.94
C PRO A 482 6.51 9.90 -0.28
N GLU A 483 5.31 10.48 -0.27
CA GLU A 483 4.78 11.34 -1.34
C GLU A 483 5.69 12.56 -1.59
N ALA A 484 6.08 13.27 -0.51
CA ALA A 484 6.98 14.41 -0.61
C ALA A 484 8.33 14.01 -1.20
N CYS A 485 8.92 12.91 -0.74
CA CYS A 485 10.21 12.42 -1.25
C CYS A 485 10.13 11.97 -2.70
N GLN A 486 9.03 11.35 -3.12
CA GLN A 486 8.77 10.99 -4.52
C GLN A 486 8.80 12.23 -5.42
N LEU A 487 8.06 13.28 -5.03
CA LEU A 487 8.03 14.54 -5.79
C LEU A 487 9.34 15.32 -5.72
N VAL A 488 10.13 15.16 -4.65
CA VAL A 488 11.51 15.70 -4.58
C VAL A 488 12.41 15.03 -5.59
N LEU A 489 12.34 13.70 -5.73
CA LEU A 489 13.11 12.96 -6.73
C LEU A 489 12.69 13.33 -8.16
N GLU A 490 11.39 13.49 -8.39
CA GLU A 490 10.85 13.98 -9.65
C GLU A 490 11.36 15.39 -9.97
N SER A 491 11.32 16.29 -8.97
CA SER A 491 11.83 17.66 -9.11
C SER A 491 13.32 17.71 -9.42
N ALA A 492 14.11 16.76 -8.94
CA ALA A 492 15.54 16.63 -9.27
C ALA A 492 15.76 16.29 -10.76
N ALA A 493 14.83 15.51 -11.34
CA ALA A 493 14.93 15.06 -12.73
C ALA A 493 14.40 16.10 -13.75
N ILE A 494 13.32 16.83 -13.39
CA ILE A 494 12.62 17.74 -14.28
C ILE A 494 12.82 19.23 -13.95
N GLY A 495 13.54 19.52 -12.87
CA GLY A 495 13.65 20.89 -12.34
C GLY A 495 14.30 21.84 -13.30
N THR A 496 13.81 23.09 -13.30
CA THR A 496 14.43 24.21 -14.00
C THR A 496 15.49 24.83 -13.11
N ASP A 497 16.71 24.94 -13.61
CA ASP A 497 17.87 25.44 -12.88
C ASP A 497 17.61 26.82 -12.26
N GLY A 498 18.02 26.99 -11.00
CA GLY A 498 17.82 28.22 -10.22
C GLY A 498 16.39 28.46 -9.72
N HIS A 499 15.44 27.59 -10.06
CA HIS A 499 14.03 27.78 -9.65
C HIS A 499 13.70 27.06 -8.35
N VAL A 500 12.63 27.51 -7.72
CA VAL A 500 11.98 26.83 -6.61
C VAL A 500 10.83 25.98 -7.16
N MET A 501 10.96 24.68 -7.04
CA MET A 501 9.93 23.72 -7.37
C MET A 501 8.94 23.65 -6.22
N VAL A 502 7.65 23.89 -6.49
CA VAL A 502 6.59 23.95 -5.48
C VAL A 502 5.67 22.75 -5.66
N LEU A 503 5.60 21.90 -4.64
CA LEU A 503 4.78 20.71 -4.69
C LEU A 503 3.30 21.05 -4.46
N ASN A 504 2.40 20.40 -5.21
CA ASN A 504 0.97 20.56 -5.03
C ASN A 504 0.53 19.92 -3.71
N MET A 505 0.22 20.77 -2.74
CA MET A 505 -0.17 20.33 -1.39
C MET A 505 -1.67 20.03 -1.26
N GLY A 506 -2.47 20.14 -2.33
CA GLY A 506 -3.93 19.99 -2.28
C GLY A 506 -4.58 21.05 -1.41
N GLN A 507 -5.62 20.69 -0.67
CA GLN A 507 -6.33 21.60 0.23
C GLN A 507 -5.71 21.60 1.63
N PRO A 508 -5.63 22.75 2.31
CA PRO A 508 -5.21 22.82 3.70
C PRO A 508 -6.26 22.18 4.61
N ALA A 509 -5.82 21.62 5.72
CA ALA A 509 -6.69 21.05 6.74
C ALA A 509 -6.58 21.85 8.04
N LYS A 510 -7.72 22.09 8.70
CA LYS A 510 -7.73 22.72 10.03
C LYS A 510 -7.06 21.80 11.05
N ILE A 511 -6.16 22.36 11.84
CA ILE A 511 -5.42 21.58 12.88
C ILE A 511 -6.37 21.02 13.95
N VAL A 512 -7.45 21.71 14.24
CA VAL A 512 -8.49 21.24 15.16
C VAL A 512 -9.20 19.99 14.63
N ASP A 513 -9.43 19.90 13.32
CA ASP A 513 -10.07 18.73 12.71
C ASP A 513 -9.11 17.52 12.68
N VAL A 514 -7.82 17.78 12.49
CA VAL A 514 -6.77 16.75 12.64
C VAL A 514 -6.75 16.23 14.09
N ALA A 515 -6.84 17.12 15.08
CA ALA A 515 -6.90 16.73 16.49
C ALA A 515 -8.12 15.87 16.81
N ARG A 516 -9.32 16.31 16.38
CA ARG A 516 -10.57 15.54 16.54
C ARG A 516 -10.46 14.16 15.90
N THR A 517 -9.98 14.11 14.66
CA THR A 517 -9.77 12.85 13.95
C THR A 517 -8.85 11.88 14.70
N LEU A 518 -7.75 12.37 15.28
CA LEU A 518 -6.82 11.53 16.04
C LEU A 518 -7.42 11.05 17.38
N ILE A 519 -8.20 11.90 18.05
CA ILE A 519 -8.95 11.51 19.25
C ILE A 519 -9.94 10.40 18.93
N GLU A 520 -10.72 10.55 17.86
CA GLU A 520 -11.68 9.55 17.41
C GLU A 520 -11.01 8.24 17.00
N LEU A 521 -9.91 8.30 16.21
CA LEU A 521 -9.15 7.11 15.80
C LEU A 521 -8.53 6.35 16.99
N SER A 522 -8.25 7.06 18.10
CA SER A 522 -7.70 6.43 19.31
C SER A 522 -8.71 5.67 20.15
N GLY A 523 -10.02 5.85 19.86
CA GLY A 523 -11.12 5.31 20.67
C GLY A 523 -11.38 6.07 22.00
N HIS A 524 -10.59 7.08 22.32
CA HIS A 524 -10.76 7.93 23.51
C HIS A 524 -11.68 9.11 23.20
N ARG A 525 -12.96 9.03 23.57
CA ARG A 525 -13.96 10.09 23.24
C ARG A 525 -14.00 11.26 24.23
N ASP A 526 -13.38 11.13 25.40
CA ASP A 526 -13.47 12.10 26.51
C ASP A 526 -12.22 12.98 26.63
N ILE A 527 -11.56 13.30 25.50
CA ILE A 527 -10.36 14.14 25.49
C ILE A 527 -10.71 15.56 25.01
N ASP A 528 -10.48 16.54 25.88
CA ASP A 528 -10.69 17.94 25.56
C ASP A 528 -9.62 18.52 24.65
N ILE A 529 -10.02 19.48 23.80
CA ILE A 529 -9.12 20.31 23.01
C ILE A 529 -9.02 21.69 23.67
N VAL A 530 -7.80 22.09 24.01
CA VAL A 530 -7.51 23.39 24.65
C VAL A 530 -6.77 24.28 23.66
N TYR A 531 -7.20 25.55 23.55
CA TYR A 531 -6.57 26.54 22.70
C TYR A 531 -5.55 27.38 23.48
N THR A 532 -4.31 27.44 22.97
CA THR A 532 -3.19 28.08 23.69
C THR A 532 -2.81 29.47 23.17
N GLY A 533 -3.42 29.93 22.09
CA GLY A 533 -3.01 31.13 21.36
C GLY A 533 -1.91 30.86 20.32
N LEU A 534 -1.84 31.71 19.31
CA LEU A 534 -0.79 31.65 18.28
C LEU A 534 0.58 31.92 18.89
N ARG A 535 1.59 31.23 18.40
CA ARG A 535 2.99 31.39 18.79
C ARG A 535 3.63 32.54 17.98
N PRO A 536 4.71 33.17 18.47
CA PRO A 536 5.47 34.12 17.67
C PRO A 536 5.90 33.48 16.34
N GLY A 537 5.74 34.24 15.25
CA GLY A 537 6.04 33.77 13.89
C GLY A 537 5.05 32.76 13.28
N GLU A 538 4.02 32.33 14.00
CA GLU A 538 3.01 31.39 13.52
C GLU A 538 1.88 32.12 12.79
N LYS A 539 1.53 31.66 11.58
CA LYS A 539 0.40 32.15 10.79
C LYS A 539 -0.86 31.31 11.00
N LEU A 540 -2.03 31.89 10.73
CA LEU A 540 -3.28 31.13 10.64
C LEU A 540 -3.27 30.16 9.45
N SER A 541 -2.83 30.63 8.27
CA SER A 541 -2.71 29.84 7.06
C SER A 541 -1.34 30.07 6.40
N GLU A 542 -0.73 29.02 5.88
CA GLU A 542 0.52 29.10 5.13
C GLU A 542 0.23 29.28 3.63
N GLN A 543 1.14 29.96 2.94
CA GLN A 543 1.07 30.20 1.50
C GLN A 543 2.18 29.40 0.79
N LEU A 544 1.87 28.85 -0.38
CA LEU A 544 2.85 28.15 -1.21
C LEU A 544 3.62 29.11 -2.13
N PHE A 545 3.01 30.25 -2.44
CA PHE A 545 3.49 31.29 -3.36
C PHE A 545 3.47 32.67 -2.67
N GLN A 546 4.30 33.54 -3.15
CA GLN A 546 4.27 34.95 -2.77
C GLN A 546 3.40 35.74 -3.75
N ASP A 547 2.83 36.88 -3.32
CA ASP A 547 2.09 37.75 -4.20
C ASP A 547 3.02 38.30 -5.30
N GLY A 548 2.62 38.09 -6.56
CA GLY A 548 3.39 38.51 -7.74
C GLY A 548 4.38 37.44 -8.26
N ASP A 549 4.46 36.25 -7.66
CA ASP A 549 5.25 35.15 -8.21
C ASP A 549 4.78 34.76 -9.62
N ASP A 550 5.71 34.63 -10.57
CA ASP A 550 5.46 34.11 -11.93
C ASP A 550 5.42 32.57 -11.84
N ILE A 551 4.21 32.02 -11.59
CA ILE A 551 3.98 30.60 -11.39
C ILE A 551 3.93 29.92 -12.75
N LYS A 552 4.83 28.95 -12.97
CA LYS A 552 4.88 28.14 -14.20
C LYS A 552 4.64 26.67 -13.90
N GLN A 553 3.90 26.01 -14.79
CA GLN A 553 3.69 24.56 -14.68
C GLN A 553 4.96 23.83 -15.14
N SER A 554 5.39 22.82 -14.38
CA SER A 554 6.47 21.92 -14.80
C SER A 554 5.95 20.77 -15.70
N ALA A 555 6.84 19.88 -16.11
CA ALA A 555 6.45 18.67 -16.84
C ALA A 555 5.56 17.72 -16.02
N HIS A 556 5.64 17.78 -14.69
CA HIS A 556 4.82 16.95 -13.80
C HIS A 556 3.61 17.75 -13.27
N PRO A 557 2.37 17.21 -13.33
CA PRO A 557 1.15 17.95 -12.97
C PRO A 557 1.07 18.38 -11.50
N LEU A 558 1.77 17.70 -10.60
CA LEU A 558 1.82 18.01 -9.17
C LEU A 558 3.01 18.89 -8.78
N VAL A 559 3.76 19.45 -9.74
CA VAL A 559 4.91 20.31 -9.48
C VAL A 559 4.78 21.56 -10.33
N THR A 560 4.83 22.72 -9.69
CA THR A 560 4.97 24.03 -10.33
C THR A 560 6.33 24.61 -9.97
N HIS A 561 6.76 25.66 -10.63
CA HIS A 561 8.00 26.33 -10.26
C HIS A 561 7.86 27.86 -10.31
N VAL A 562 8.65 28.52 -9.48
CA VAL A 562 8.75 29.97 -9.39
C VAL A 562 10.20 30.40 -9.39
N SER A 563 10.49 31.59 -9.92
CA SER A 563 11.79 32.24 -9.82
C SER A 563 11.95 32.89 -8.46
N VAL A 564 13.17 32.91 -7.93
CA VAL A 564 13.52 33.69 -6.75
C VAL A 564 14.73 34.57 -7.06
N PRO A 565 14.80 35.83 -6.57
CA PRO A 565 15.96 36.67 -6.80
C PRO A 565 17.20 36.05 -6.11
N PRO A 566 18.33 35.87 -6.81
CA PRO A 566 19.56 35.36 -6.23
C PRO A 566 20.10 36.29 -5.13
N ILE A 567 20.96 35.74 -4.25
CA ILE A 567 21.69 36.48 -3.23
C ILE A 567 23.17 36.07 -3.25
N GLU A 568 24.02 37.07 -3.21
CA GLU A 568 25.49 36.89 -3.21
C GLU A 568 25.95 36.21 -1.90
N PRO A 569 26.75 35.13 -1.96
CA PRO A 569 27.32 34.49 -0.78
C PRO A 569 28.13 35.43 0.11
N GLU A 570 28.86 36.34 -0.47
CA GLU A 570 29.70 37.34 0.23
C GLU A 570 28.84 38.26 1.12
N LEU A 571 27.62 38.59 0.68
CA LEU A 571 26.71 39.36 1.49
C LEU A 571 26.31 38.59 2.75
N ILE A 572 26.01 37.30 2.61
CA ILE A 572 25.68 36.44 3.75
C ILE A 572 26.87 36.29 4.72
N ARG A 573 28.10 36.10 4.21
CA ARG A 573 29.33 36.00 5.04
C ARG A 573 29.67 37.31 5.75
N SER A 574 29.35 38.46 5.17
CA SER A 574 29.61 39.79 5.76
C SER A 574 28.58 40.17 6.85
N MET A 575 27.44 39.48 6.90
CA MET A 575 26.42 39.72 7.92
C MET A 575 26.86 39.14 9.25
N GLN A 576 27.06 39.99 10.26
CA GLN A 576 27.11 39.58 11.65
C GLN A 576 25.65 39.48 12.16
N PHE A 577 25.30 38.35 12.73
CA PHE A 577 23.97 38.15 13.29
C PHE A 577 23.88 38.83 14.65
N ASP A 578 23.57 40.15 14.67
CA ASP A 578 23.53 40.95 15.89
C ASP A 578 22.14 41.00 16.55
N SER A 579 21.06 40.70 15.81
CA SER A 579 19.70 40.63 16.38
C SER A 579 18.71 39.93 15.45
N PRO A 580 17.59 39.33 15.99
CA PRO A 580 16.52 38.73 15.21
C PRO A 580 15.89 39.67 14.17
N ASP A 581 15.85 40.98 14.47
CA ASP A 581 15.26 42.01 13.59
C ASP A 581 16.10 42.24 12.34
N GLN A 582 17.36 41.85 12.29
CA GLN A 582 18.24 42.01 11.12
C GLN A 582 18.10 40.90 10.10
N ALA A 583 17.60 39.71 10.47
CA ALA A 583 17.29 38.65 9.52
C ALA A 583 16.05 38.99 8.65
N ALA A 584 15.14 39.78 9.18
CA ALA A 584 13.92 40.22 8.49
C ALA A 584 14.16 41.25 7.37
N PRO A 585 15.06 42.25 7.48
CA PRO A 585 15.20 43.30 6.46
C PRO A 585 15.92 42.88 5.18
N VAL A 586 16.68 41.77 5.18
CA VAL A 586 17.47 41.35 4.01
C VAL A 586 16.59 40.85 2.88
N ASP A 587 15.43 40.31 3.23
CA ASP A 587 14.45 39.85 2.25
C ASP A 587 13.63 40.99 1.63
N ALA A 588 13.56 42.16 2.29
CA ALA A 588 12.80 43.33 1.88
C ALA A 588 13.63 44.34 1.06
N ARG A 589 14.92 44.13 0.87
CA ARG A 589 15.75 45.05 0.05
C ARG A 589 15.71 44.60 -1.40
N PRO A 590 15.12 45.42 -2.31
CA PRO A 590 15.29 45.22 -3.74
C PRO A 590 16.79 45.33 -4.06
N GLY A 591 17.34 44.34 -4.78
CA GLY A 591 18.70 44.32 -5.32
C GLY A 591 18.87 45.31 -6.44
#